data_579e36e74175dd39b6587ee6a8f87a61
#
_entry.id   579e36e74175dd39b6587ee6a8f87a61
#
_cell.length_a   1.000
_cell.length_b   1.000
_cell.length_c   1.000
_cell.angle_alpha   90.00
_cell.angle_beta   90.00
_cell.angle_gamma   90.00
#
_symmetry.space_group_name_H-M   'P 1'
#
loop_
_entity.id
_entity.type
_entity.pdbx_description
1 polymer ?
#
loop_
_entity_poly.entity_id
_entity_poly.type
_entity_poly.pdbx_seq_one_letter_code
_entity_poly.pdbx_strand_id
1 'polypeptide(L)'
;NKGYVMPELKFNCFVCKKPSIFDKEITYVGKVGSTQVQLCDSCSKNNDNMVLKTMYDRNLESELENQLDKMINRGENNSNVGSFVSRCNFRYGHDRQNPFCNEPLNYVLQTDLTEEYEFSNLFTKPIKDFLKDDTSSPKQQGLITNGYQTDGNIFEDKNIDTHVLRKIIEFEVEKYRHKFKDSEEGFLKNWPEEYTLNGWLISMKSGGKLKPHMHEHGWLSGSIYINVPKKKTVDSGNLVVCIDDEDETNKKSIDVVTGSLCLFPASLLHYTIPFESDEDRIVLAFDVK
;
A
#
# COMPACT_ATOMS: atom_id res chain seq x y z
N ASN A 1 -17.04 -24.82 -46.16
CA ASN A 1 -15.90 -24.58 -45.28
C ASN A 1 -16.38 -24.67 -43.81
N LYS A 2 -16.22 -25.88 -43.22
CA LYS A 2 -16.37 -26.03 -41.76
C LYS A 2 -15.13 -25.41 -41.14
N GLY A 3 -15.30 -24.25 -40.47
CA GLY A 3 -14.23 -23.61 -39.71
C GLY A 3 -13.72 -24.59 -38.66
N TYR A 4 -12.44 -24.86 -38.69
CA TYR A 4 -11.76 -25.70 -37.71
C TYR A 4 -11.71 -24.88 -36.41
N VAL A 5 -12.57 -25.23 -35.45
CA VAL A 5 -12.52 -24.65 -34.10
C VAL A 5 -11.37 -25.35 -33.38
N MET A 6 -10.31 -24.63 -33.10
CA MET A 6 -9.22 -25.16 -32.27
C MET A 6 -9.77 -25.59 -30.91
N PRO A 7 -9.40 -26.80 -30.43
CA PRO A 7 -9.85 -27.25 -29.13
C PRO A 7 -9.35 -26.29 -28.03
N GLU A 8 -10.25 -25.94 -27.11
CA GLU A 8 -9.90 -25.14 -25.92
C GLU A 8 -8.83 -25.90 -25.12
N LEU A 9 -7.71 -25.22 -24.89
CA LEU A 9 -6.66 -25.76 -24.01
C LEU A 9 -7.10 -25.61 -22.57
N LYS A 10 -7.19 -26.73 -21.84
CA LYS A 10 -7.57 -26.76 -20.43
C LYS A 10 -6.35 -27.05 -19.55
N PHE A 11 -6.33 -26.47 -18.37
CA PHE A 11 -5.33 -26.74 -17.35
C PHE A 11 -5.97 -26.80 -15.97
N ASN A 12 -5.26 -27.38 -14.98
CA ASN A 12 -5.65 -27.30 -13.59
C ASN A 12 -4.88 -26.18 -12.91
N CYS A 13 -5.59 -25.24 -12.28
CA CYS A 13 -4.97 -24.14 -11.56
C CYS A 13 -4.05 -24.68 -10.45
N PHE A 14 -2.82 -24.18 -10.40
CA PHE A 14 -1.83 -24.62 -9.41
C PHE A 14 -2.28 -24.34 -7.97
N VAL A 15 -3.00 -23.24 -7.71
CA VAL A 15 -3.47 -22.83 -6.38
C VAL A 15 -4.75 -23.57 -5.99
N CYS A 16 -5.85 -23.37 -6.73
CA CYS A 16 -7.18 -23.91 -6.33
C CYS A 16 -7.45 -25.31 -6.86
N LYS A 17 -6.58 -25.86 -7.71
CA LYS A 17 -6.70 -27.18 -8.36
C LYS A 17 -7.92 -27.35 -9.28
N LYS A 18 -8.72 -26.31 -9.49
CA LYS A 18 -9.89 -26.35 -10.37
C LYS A 18 -9.47 -26.32 -11.85
N PRO A 19 -10.19 -27.04 -12.73
CA PRO A 19 -9.98 -26.94 -14.17
C PRO A 19 -10.33 -25.54 -14.67
N SER A 20 -9.51 -25.01 -15.58
CA SER A 20 -9.66 -23.69 -16.18
C SER A 20 -9.29 -23.75 -17.66
N ILE A 21 -9.81 -22.80 -18.46
CA ILE A 21 -9.49 -22.67 -19.87
C ILE A 21 -8.25 -21.78 -19.98
N PHE A 22 -7.28 -22.20 -20.78
CA PHE A 22 -6.08 -21.43 -21.05
C PHE A 22 -6.38 -20.32 -22.07
N ASP A 23 -6.08 -19.10 -21.69
CA ASP A 23 -6.06 -17.95 -22.58
C ASP A 23 -4.67 -17.29 -22.49
N LYS A 24 -3.98 -17.19 -23.60
CA LYS A 24 -2.60 -16.67 -23.65
C LYS A 24 -2.48 -15.21 -23.20
N GLU A 25 -3.55 -14.44 -23.30
CA GLU A 25 -3.57 -13.02 -22.96
C GLU A 25 -3.83 -12.76 -21.46
N ILE A 26 -4.49 -13.70 -20.78
CA ILE A 26 -4.93 -13.50 -19.40
C ILE A 26 -4.48 -14.60 -18.41
N THR A 27 -4.12 -15.80 -18.91
CA THR A 27 -3.69 -16.89 -18.03
C THR A 27 -2.26 -16.66 -17.56
N TYR A 28 -2.08 -16.56 -16.25
CA TYR A 28 -0.74 -16.52 -15.67
C TYR A 28 -0.02 -17.85 -15.92
N VAL A 29 1.19 -17.74 -16.44
CA VAL A 29 2.12 -18.86 -16.62
C VAL A 29 3.45 -18.49 -15.98
N GLY A 30 3.87 -19.23 -14.98
CA GLY A 30 5.11 -18.96 -14.26
C GLY A 30 5.82 -20.24 -13.83
N LYS A 31 6.77 -20.11 -12.91
CA LYS A 31 7.52 -21.25 -12.36
C LYS A 31 7.56 -21.18 -10.84
N VAL A 32 7.40 -22.33 -10.21
CA VAL A 32 7.69 -22.53 -8.77
C VAL A 32 8.85 -23.53 -8.71
N GLY A 33 10.03 -23.03 -8.38
CA GLY A 33 11.26 -23.80 -8.54
C GLY A 33 11.54 -24.11 -10.01
N SER A 34 11.66 -25.39 -10.36
CA SER A 34 11.79 -25.87 -11.75
C SER A 34 10.46 -26.19 -12.43
N THR A 35 9.33 -26.11 -11.70
CA THR A 35 8.01 -26.53 -12.20
C THR A 35 7.27 -25.33 -12.80
N GLN A 36 6.84 -25.47 -14.04
CA GLN A 36 5.95 -24.52 -14.68
C GLN A 36 4.55 -24.62 -14.04
N VAL A 37 3.95 -23.47 -13.69
CA VAL A 37 2.64 -23.40 -13.08
C VAL A 37 1.72 -22.47 -13.87
N GLN A 38 0.41 -22.74 -13.79
CA GLN A 38 -0.64 -21.91 -14.39
C GLN A 38 -1.67 -21.59 -13.32
N LEU A 39 -2.13 -20.35 -13.29
CA LEU A 39 -3.18 -19.89 -12.38
C LEU A 39 -4.43 -19.54 -13.17
N CYS A 40 -5.61 -19.92 -12.68
CA CYS A 40 -6.86 -19.40 -13.18
C CYS A 40 -6.99 -17.90 -12.88
N ASP A 41 -7.86 -17.21 -13.59
CA ASP A 41 -8.04 -15.75 -13.46
C ASP A 41 -8.30 -15.31 -12.00
N SER A 42 -9.19 -16.00 -11.29
CA SER A 42 -9.48 -15.70 -9.88
C SER A 42 -8.27 -15.86 -8.97
N CYS A 43 -7.48 -16.94 -9.13
CA CYS A 43 -6.29 -17.16 -8.29
C CYS A 43 -5.15 -16.23 -8.69
N SER A 44 -5.04 -15.85 -9.94
CA SER A 44 -4.09 -14.84 -10.40
C SER A 44 -4.39 -13.49 -9.70
N LYS A 45 -5.62 -13.00 -9.79
CA LYS A 45 -6.04 -11.75 -9.16
C LYS A 45 -5.82 -11.74 -7.65
N ASN A 46 -6.10 -12.83 -6.96
CA ASN A 46 -5.90 -12.94 -5.51
C ASN A 46 -4.44 -13.05 -5.08
N ASN A 47 -3.51 -13.26 -6.01
CA ASN A 47 -2.08 -13.45 -5.72
C ASN A 47 -1.19 -12.51 -6.55
N ASP A 48 -1.76 -11.53 -7.23
CA ASP A 48 -1.03 -10.68 -8.18
C ASP A 48 0.19 -10.00 -7.56
N ASN A 49 0.06 -9.46 -6.35
CA ASN A 49 1.22 -8.84 -5.69
C ASN A 49 2.34 -9.84 -5.42
N MET A 50 2.03 -11.01 -4.88
CA MET A 50 3.03 -12.04 -4.60
C MET A 50 3.70 -12.54 -5.89
N VAL A 51 2.93 -12.65 -6.97
CA VAL A 51 3.42 -13.08 -8.29
C VAL A 51 4.37 -12.03 -8.86
N LEU A 52 3.93 -10.78 -8.94
CA LEU A 52 4.75 -9.66 -9.45
C LEU A 52 6.01 -9.47 -8.60
N LYS A 53 5.85 -9.50 -7.27
CA LYS A 53 6.99 -9.39 -6.35
C LYS A 53 8.00 -10.52 -6.55
N THR A 54 7.53 -11.76 -6.69
CA THR A 54 8.42 -12.90 -6.92
C THR A 54 9.20 -12.76 -8.23
N MET A 55 8.54 -12.30 -9.30
CA MET A 55 9.20 -12.04 -10.59
C MET A 55 10.23 -10.92 -10.46
N TYR A 56 9.86 -9.84 -9.78
CA TYR A 56 10.74 -8.69 -9.56
C TYR A 56 11.98 -9.06 -8.74
N ASP A 57 11.79 -9.74 -7.61
CA ASP A 57 12.89 -10.16 -6.72
C ASP A 57 13.86 -11.15 -7.39
N ARG A 58 13.39 -11.91 -8.37
CA ARG A 58 14.19 -12.86 -9.15
C ARG A 58 14.73 -12.29 -10.46
N ASN A 59 14.55 -11.00 -10.73
CA ASN A 59 14.95 -10.34 -11.99
C ASN A 59 14.41 -11.04 -13.23
N LEU A 60 13.17 -11.53 -13.20
CA LEU A 60 12.48 -12.14 -14.33
C LEU A 60 11.79 -11.06 -15.16
N GLU A 61 12.60 -10.22 -15.84
CA GLU A 61 12.14 -9.03 -16.55
C GLU A 61 11.05 -9.33 -17.57
N SER A 62 11.30 -10.26 -18.50
CA SER A 62 10.36 -10.59 -19.58
C SER A 62 9.05 -11.16 -19.06
N GLU A 63 9.10 -12.01 -18.04
CA GLU A 63 7.91 -12.60 -17.41
C GLU A 63 7.09 -11.54 -16.68
N LEU A 64 7.77 -10.63 -15.98
CA LEU A 64 7.15 -9.54 -15.24
C LEU A 64 6.45 -8.57 -16.20
N GLU A 65 7.14 -8.12 -17.26
CA GLU A 65 6.55 -7.25 -18.30
C GLU A 65 5.32 -7.90 -18.93
N ASN A 66 5.43 -9.18 -19.28
CA ASN A 66 4.31 -9.94 -19.88
C ASN A 66 3.11 -10.05 -18.93
N GLN A 67 3.38 -10.21 -17.62
CA GLN A 67 2.32 -10.25 -16.61
C GLN A 67 1.66 -8.88 -16.44
N LEU A 68 2.43 -7.81 -16.39
CA LEU A 68 1.90 -6.45 -16.34
C LEU A 68 1.06 -6.12 -17.59
N ASP A 69 1.50 -6.52 -18.79
CA ASP A 69 0.71 -6.36 -20.00
C ASP A 69 -0.65 -7.05 -19.92
N LYS A 70 -0.68 -8.29 -19.41
CA LYS A 70 -1.94 -9.02 -19.21
C LYS A 70 -2.89 -8.33 -18.25
N MET A 71 -2.35 -7.79 -17.15
CA MET A 71 -3.14 -7.06 -16.15
C MET A 71 -3.71 -5.76 -16.75
N ILE A 72 -2.87 -4.99 -17.43
CA ILE A 72 -3.28 -3.72 -18.07
C ILE A 72 -4.31 -4.00 -19.18
N ASN A 73 -4.12 -5.03 -19.99
CA ASN A 73 -5.07 -5.41 -21.05
C ASN A 73 -6.43 -5.87 -20.49
N ARG A 74 -6.47 -6.37 -19.25
CA ARG A 74 -7.72 -6.65 -18.52
C ARG A 74 -8.38 -5.39 -17.94
N GLY A 75 -7.79 -4.21 -18.14
CA GLY A 75 -8.26 -2.94 -17.61
C GLY A 75 -7.88 -2.69 -16.16
N GLU A 76 -6.89 -3.41 -15.62
CA GLU A 76 -6.44 -3.19 -14.24
C GLU A 76 -5.66 -1.87 -14.14
N ASN A 77 -6.21 -0.95 -13.37
CA ASN A 77 -5.60 0.31 -13.00
C ASN A 77 -5.66 0.42 -11.47
N ASN A 78 -4.66 -0.12 -10.79
CA ASN A 78 -4.59 -0.20 -9.33
C ASN A 78 -3.16 0.05 -8.84
N SER A 79 -3.02 0.21 -7.53
CA SER A 79 -1.74 0.48 -6.87
C SER A 79 -0.68 -0.60 -7.12
N ASN A 80 -1.10 -1.85 -7.24
CA ASN A 80 -0.21 -2.98 -7.49
C ASN A 80 0.44 -2.89 -8.87
N VAL A 81 -0.37 -2.71 -9.93
CA VAL A 81 0.13 -2.45 -11.29
C VAL A 81 1.00 -1.20 -11.31
N GLY A 82 0.52 -0.10 -10.69
CA GLY A 82 1.25 1.16 -10.63
C GLY A 82 2.63 1.03 -9.99
N SER A 83 2.72 0.30 -8.88
CA SER A 83 3.99 0.08 -8.18
C SER A 83 4.99 -0.67 -9.07
N PHE A 84 4.59 -1.78 -9.67
CA PHE A 84 5.51 -2.60 -10.45
C PHE A 84 5.87 -1.98 -11.80
N VAL A 85 4.99 -1.22 -12.44
CA VAL A 85 5.36 -0.44 -13.64
C VAL A 85 6.45 0.58 -13.30
N SER A 86 6.29 1.38 -12.23
CA SER A 86 7.33 2.34 -11.82
C SER A 86 8.64 1.67 -11.45
N ARG A 87 8.59 0.54 -10.76
CA ARG A 87 9.79 -0.23 -10.36
C ARG A 87 10.50 -0.85 -11.57
N CYS A 88 9.77 -1.36 -12.58
CA CYS A 88 10.35 -1.84 -13.83
C CYS A 88 11.02 -0.70 -14.61
N ASN A 89 10.35 0.46 -14.73
CA ASN A 89 10.92 1.63 -15.37
C ASN A 89 12.26 2.04 -14.70
N PHE A 90 12.30 2.04 -13.36
CA PHE A 90 13.52 2.33 -12.61
C PHE A 90 14.60 1.27 -12.84
N ARG A 91 14.30 0.00 -12.57
CA ARG A 91 15.31 -1.07 -12.55
C ARG A 91 15.87 -1.43 -13.93
N TYR A 92 15.01 -1.44 -14.93
CA TYR A 92 15.35 -1.90 -16.29
C TYR A 92 15.52 -0.75 -17.30
N GLY A 93 15.31 0.49 -16.86
CA GLY A 93 15.44 1.66 -17.74
C GLY A 93 14.32 1.78 -18.77
N HIS A 94 13.14 1.25 -18.45
CA HIS A 94 11.96 1.39 -19.32
C HIS A 94 11.34 2.77 -19.19
N ASP A 95 10.61 3.20 -20.23
CA ASP A 95 9.80 4.43 -20.27
C ASP A 95 8.34 4.05 -20.53
N ARG A 96 7.82 3.11 -19.75
CA ARG A 96 6.45 2.63 -19.87
C ARG A 96 5.51 3.58 -19.14
N GLN A 97 4.44 3.98 -19.83
CA GLN A 97 3.38 4.77 -19.20
C GLN A 97 2.70 3.97 -18.09
N ASN A 98 2.59 4.59 -16.91
CA ASN A 98 1.97 3.98 -15.75
C ASN A 98 0.46 4.29 -15.74
N PRO A 99 -0.43 3.29 -15.83
CA PRO A 99 -1.86 3.55 -15.88
C PRO A 99 -2.42 4.07 -14.55
N PHE A 100 -1.71 3.86 -13.43
CA PHE A 100 -2.13 4.35 -12.13
C PHE A 100 -1.56 5.74 -11.83
N CYS A 101 -0.23 5.87 -11.79
CA CYS A 101 0.44 7.15 -11.54
C CYS A 101 1.89 7.13 -12.07
N ASN A 102 2.22 8.03 -13.02
CA ASN A 102 3.57 8.11 -13.59
C ASN A 102 4.55 8.70 -12.60
N GLU A 103 4.16 9.77 -11.88
CA GLU A 103 5.02 10.53 -10.99
C GLU A 103 4.49 10.51 -9.53
N PRO A 104 4.41 9.33 -8.88
CA PRO A 104 3.69 9.19 -7.61
C PRO A 104 4.30 10.01 -6.47
N LEU A 105 5.60 10.33 -6.51
CA LEU A 105 6.24 11.16 -5.50
C LEU A 105 5.73 12.62 -5.52
N ASN A 106 5.18 13.11 -6.64
CA ASN A 106 4.61 14.46 -6.72
C ASN A 106 3.28 14.58 -5.97
N TYR A 107 2.67 13.47 -5.62
CA TYR A 107 1.39 13.37 -4.91
C TYR A 107 1.54 13.00 -3.44
N VAL A 108 2.73 13.13 -2.89
CA VAL A 108 2.98 12.99 -1.44
C VAL A 108 2.67 14.31 -0.77
N LEU A 109 1.72 14.31 0.16
CA LEU A 109 1.26 15.50 0.90
C LEU A 109 1.43 15.26 2.40
N GLN A 110 2.03 16.23 3.10
CA GLN A 110 2.06 16.30 4.54
C GLN A 110 1.25 17.51 5.01
N THR A 111 0.43 17.31 6.04
CA THR A 111 -0.39 18.34 6.69
C THR A 111 -0.21 18.24 8.19
N ASP A 112 -0.21 19.38 8.90
CA ASP A 112 -0.25 19.43 10.37
C ASP A 112 -1.69 19.57 10.84
N LEU A 113 -2.24 18.50 11.43
CA LEU A 113 -3.61 18.49 11.93
C LEU A 113 -3.77 19.32 13.22
N THR A 114 -2.67 19.65 13.91
CA THR A 114 -2.74 20.46 15.13
C THR A 114 -3.13 21.92 14.86
N GLU A 115 -2.96 22.39 13.64
CA GLU A 115 -3.36 23.74 13.23
C GLU A 115 -4.88 23.91 13.10
N GLU A 116 -5.60 22.83 12.75
CA GLU A 116 -7.04 22.89 12.48
C GLU A 116 -7.89 22.18 13.54
N TYR A 117 -7.30 21.24 14.31
CA TYR A 117 -8.04 20.36 15.21
C TYR A 117 -7.44 20.36 16.61
N GLU A 118 -8.27 20.17 17.64
CA GLU A 118 -7.81 19.87 19.00
C GLU A 118 -7.24 18.45 19.09
N PHE A 119 -6.08 18.26 18.42
CA PHE A 119 -5.49 16.97 18.13
C PHE A 119 -5.33 16.08 19.37
N SER A 120 -4.89 16.64 20.48
CA SER A 120 -4.70 15.88 21.71
C SER A 120 -6.00 15.24 22.22
N ASN A 121 -7.10 15.98 22.18
CA ASN A 121 -8.40 15.50 22.65
C ASN A 121 -9.08 14.55 21.65
N LEU A 122 -8.94 14.83 20.35
CA LEU A 122 -9.63 14.07 19.30
C LEU A 122 -8.88 12.79 18.91
N PHE A 123 -7.55 12.79 18.93
CA PHE A 123 -6.72 11.67 18.45
C PHE A 123 -5.89 11.04 19.57
N THR A 124 -5.01 11.83 20.22
CA THR A 124 -3.99 11.26 21.10
C THR A 124 -4.59 10.55 22.30
N LYS A 125 -5.50 11.20 23.01
CA LYS A 125 -6.09 10.64 24.23
C LYS A 125 -6.96 9.41 23.96
N PRO A 126 -7.94 9.42 23.05
CA PRO A 126 -8.77 8.24 22.78
C PRO A 126 -7.95 7.04 22.33
N ILE A 127 -6.96 7.27 21.46
CA ILE A 127 -6.13 6.17 20.92
C ILE A 127 -5.20 5.62 21.99
N LYS A 128 -4.56 6.46 22.81
CA LYS A 128 -3.70 5.98 23.90
C LYS A 128 -4.51 5.24 24.96
N ASP A 129 -5.73 5.67 25.27
CA ASP A 129 -6.60 5.00 26.22
C ASP A 129 -7.04 3.62 25.67
N PHE A 130 -7.43 3.54 24.39
CA PHE A 130 -7.75 2.28 23.70
C PHE A 130 -6.56 1.28 23.72
N LEU A 131 -5.34 1.75 23.44
CA LEU A 131 -4.15 0.87 23.41
C LEU A 131 -3.72 0.37 24.79
N LYS A 132 -4.16 1.01 25.89
CA LYS A 132 -3.91 0.55 27.26
C LYS A 132 -4.92 -0.51 27.70
N ASP A 133 -6.07 -0.58 27.06
CA ASP A 133 -7.11 -1.56 27.38
C ASP A 133 -6.73 -2.93 26.78
N ASP A 134 -6.92 -4.01 27.56
CA ASP A 134 -6.70 -5.39 27.12
C ASP A 134 -7.60 -5.81 25.93
N THR A 135 -8.59 -4.98 25.59
CA THR A 135 -9.49 -5.18 24.44
C THR A 135 -8.82 -4.85 23.09
N SER A 136 -7.75 -4.05 23.10
CA SER A 136 -6.95 -3.83 21.88
C SER A 136 -6.28 -5.14 21.48
N SER A 137 -6.66 -5.71 20.32
CA SER A 137 -6.13 -6.99 19.85
C SER A 137 -4.78 -6.79 19.13
N PRO A 138 -3.64 -6.90 19.83
CA PRO A 138 -2.34 -6.74 19.21
C PRO A 138 -2.04 -7.91 18.29
N LYS A 139 -1.58 -7.62 17.08
CA LYS A 139 -1.16 -8.58 16.08
C LYS A 139 0.31 -8.39 15.74
N GLN A 140 1.08 -9.45 15.86
CA GLN A 140 2.45 -9.46 15.36
C GLN A 140 2.44 -9.53 13.84
N GLN A 141 3.23 -8.68 13.21
CA GLN A 141 3.36 -8.63 11.76
C GLN A 141 4.83 -8.68 11.35
N GLY A 142 5.15 -9.52 10.37
CA GLY A 142 6.53 -9.76 9.93
C GLY A 142 7.27 -8.54 9.36
N LEU A 143 6.55 -7.46 9.03
CA LEU A 143 7.14 -6.21 8.56
C LEU A 143 7.55 -5.29 9.71
N ILE A 144 6.99 -5.47 10.92
CA ILE A 144 7.22 -4.62 12.08
C ILE A 144 8.28 -5.25 12.98
N THR A 145 9.30 -4.48 13.33
CA THR A 145 10.28 -4.83 14.36
C THR A 145 10.03 -3.99 15.61
N ASN A 146 10.14 -4.60 16.79
CA ASN A 146 9.92 -3.98 18.10
C ASN A 146 8.60 -3.19 18.19
N GLY A 147 7.52 -3.83 17.74
CA GLY A 147 6.19 -3.25 17.77
C GLY A 147 5.13 -4.23 17.31
N TYR A 148 3.90 -3.74 17.25
CA TYR A 148 2.73 -4.48 16.82
C TYR A 148 1.75 -3.56 16.11
N GLN A 149 0.77 -4.14 15.44
CA GLN A 149 -0.42 -3.43 14.96
C GLN A 149 -1.68 -4.02 15.57
N THR A 150 -2.77 -3.26 15.55
CA THR A 150 -4.10 -3.80 15.87
C THR A 150 -4.59 -4.70 14.73
N ASP A 151 -5.40 -5.70 15.08
CA ASP A 151 -6.07 -6.56 14.09
C ASP A 151 -7.37 -5.91 13.60
N GLY A 152 -7.76 -6.23 12.37
CA GLY A 152 -9.00 -5.73 11.78
C GLY A 152 -8.97 -4.25 11.36
N ASN A 153 -10.16 -3.68 11.18
CA ASN A 153 -10.36 -2.28 10.81
C ASN A 153 -10.76 -1.47 12.05
N ILE A 154 -9.91 -0.56 12.48
CA ILE A 154 -10.15 0.28 13.67
C ILE A 154 -11.44 1.10 13.58
N PHE A 155 -11.87 1.46 12.37
CA PHE A 155 -13.11 2.22 12.14
C PHE A 155 -14.39 1.39 12.35
N GLU A 156 -14.25 0.08 12.52
CA GLU A 156 -15.33 -0.88 12.80
C GLU A 156 -15.22 -1.47 14.21
N ASP A 157 -14.15 -1.15 14.95
CA ASP A 157 -13.95 -1.63 16.32
C ASP A 157 -14.94 -0.97 17.29
N LYS A 158 -15.64 -1.79 18.05
CA LYS A 158 -16.68 -1.32 19.00
C LYS A 158 -16.12 -0.78 20.31
N ASN A 159 -14.85 -0.99 20.57
CA ASN A 159 -14.18 -0.58 21.82
C ASN A 159 -13.61 0.83 21.74
N ILE A 160 -13.66 1.47 20.57
CA ILE A 160 -13.22 2.85 20.37
C ILE A 160 -14.24 3.60 19.51
N ASP A 161 -14.63 4.81 19.94
CA ASP A 161 -15.43 5.69 19.09
C ASP A 161 -14.54 6.41 18.08
N THR A 162 -14.59 5.98 16.83
CA THR A 162 -13.82 6.53 15.72
C THR A 162 -14.62 7.46 14.81
N HIS A 163 -15.88 7.77 15.15
CA HIS A 163 -16.76 8.53 14.26
C HIS A 163 -16.20 9.90 13.87
N VAL A 164 -15.66 10.66 14.85
CA VAL A 164 -15.06 11.97 14.58
C VAL A 164 -13.75 11.82 13.81
N LEU A 165 -12.91 10.87 14.19
CA LEU A 165 -11.65 10.59 13.49
C LEU A 165 -11.89 10.28 12.03
N ARG A 166 -12.86 9.41 11.75
CA ARG A 166 -13.24 9.02 10.40
C ARG A 166 -13.68 10.23 9.57
N LYS A 167 -14.55 11.09 10.11
CA LYS A 167 -14.99 12.30 9.41
C LYS A 167 -13.85 13.27 9.11
N ILE A 168 -12.92 13.44 10.04
CA ILE A 168 -11.73 14.27 9.80
C ILE A 168 -10.90 13.67 8.66
N ILE A 169 -10.64 12.36 8.68
CA ILE A 169 -9.88 11.68 7.62
C ILE A 169 -10.59 11.83 6.27
N GLU A 170 -11.90 11.59 6.19
CA GLU A 170 -12.69 11.77 4.98
C GLU A 170 -12.58 13.20 4.45
N PHE A 171 -12.63 14.20 5.33
CA PHE A 171 -12.47 15.61 4.95
C PHE A 171 -11.07 15.92 4.42
N GLU A 172 -10.02 15.41 5.07
CA GLU A 172 -8.63 15.59 4.60
C GLU A 172 -8.37 14.86 3.26
N VAL A 173 -8.99 13.70 3.03
CA VAL A 173 -8.95 13.00 1.75
C VAL A 173 -9.61 13.84 0.65
N GLU A 174 -10.75 14.49 0.94
CA GLU A 174 -11.39 15.38 -0.03
C GLU A 174 -10.56 16.66 -0.30
N LYS A 175 -9.89 17.23 0.71
CA LYS A 175 -8.92 18.32 0.53
C LYS A 175 -7.78 17.88 -0.39
N TYR A 176 -7.26 16.65 -0.22
CA TYR A 176 -6.24 16.07 -1.08
C TYR A 176 -6.73 15.96 -2.54
N ARG A 177 -7.91 15.39 -2.77
CA ARG A 177 -8.52 15.30 -4.10
C ARG A 177 -8.70 16.68 -4.74
N HIS A 178 -9.20 17.64 -3.98
CA HIS A 178 -9.39 19.02 -4.49
C HIS A 178 -8.07 19.68 -4.85
N LYS A 179 -7.01 19.47 -4.06
CA LYS A 179 -5.66 20.00 -4.34
C LYS A 179 -5.13 19.52 -5.69
N PHE A 180 -5.39 18.28 -6.04
CA PHE A 180 -4.89 17.64 -7.26
C PHE A 180 -5.97 17.43 -8.34
N LYS A 181 -7.06 18.18 -8.28
CA LYS A 181 -8.23 18.00 -9.17
C LYS A 181 -7.93 18.13 -10.67
N ASP A 182 -6.90 18.89 -11.03
CA ASP A 182 -6.51 19.14 -12.42
C ASP A 182 -5.43 18.14 -12.92
N SER A 183 -5.14 17.13 -12.15
CA SER A 183 -4.17 16.09 -12.51
C SER A 183 -4.74 15.12 -13.54
N GLU A 184 -3.90 14.74 -14.50
CA GLU A 184 -4.20 13.74 -15.53
C GLU A 184 -3.81 12.32 -15.12
N GLU A 185 -3.25 12.11 -13.92
CA GLU A 185 -2.84 10.80 -13.42
C GLU A 185 -4.03 9.86 -13.19
N GLY A 186 -3.85 8.60 -13.57
CA GLY A 186 -4.92 7.61 -13.59
C GLY A 186 -5.59 7.42 -12.25
N PHE A 187 -4.86 7.43 -11.15
CA PHE A 187 -5.44 7.24 -9.82
C PHE A 187 -6.36 8.40 -9.37
N LEU A 188 -6.15 9.62 -9.88
CA LEU A 188 -7.02 10.77 -9.62
C LEU A 188 -8.20 10.83 -10.58
N LYS A 189 -7.96 10.52 -11.85
CA LYS A 189 -9.04 10.48 -12.87
C LYS A 189 -10.05 9.36 -12.64
N ASN A 190 -9.57 8.22 -12.15
CA ASN A 190 -10.40 7.05 -11.88
C ASN A 190 -10.64 6.86 -10.37
N TRP A 191 -10.70 7.96 -9.62
CA TRP A 191 -10.99 7.88 -8.19
C TRP A 191 -12.33 7.14 -7.97
N PRO A 192 -12.38 6.16 -7.05
CA PRO A 192 -13.61 5.42 -6.80
C PRO A 192 -14.73 6.34 -6.34
N GLU A 193 -15.92 6.22 -6.96
CA GLU A 193 -17.10 7.01 -6.61
C GLU A 193 -17.52 6.78 -5.15
N GLU A 194 -17.45 5.53 -4.72
CA GLU A 194 -17.63 5.11 -3.33
C GLU A 194 -16.34 4.47 -2.86
N TYR A 195 -15.88 4.85 -1.69
CA TYR A 195 -14.71 4.27 -1.06
C TYR A 195 -14.94 3.95 0.41
N THR A 196 -14.17 3.05 0.94
CA THR A 196 -14.13 2.71 2.36
C THR A 196 -12.79 3.09 2.96
N LEU A 197 -12.79 3.42 4.25
CA LEU A 197 -11.57 3.58 5.03
C LEU A 197 -11.28 2.28 5.78
N ASN A 198 -10.08 1.77 5.59
CA ASN A 198 -9.55 0.64 6.34
C ASN A 198 -8.34 1.10 7.12
N GLY A 199 -8.38 1.08 8.44
CA GLY A 199 -7.33 1.61 9.30
C GLY A 199 -6.93 0.67 10.42
N TRP A 200 -5.70 0.87 10.91
CA TRP A 200 -5.12 0.12 12.03
C TRP A 200 -4.12 0.99 12.78
N LEU A 201 -3.92 0.69 14.05
CA LEU A 201 -2.92 1.36 14.85
C LEU A 201 -1.61 0.56 14.82
N ILE A 202 -0.50 1.28 14.74
CA ILE A 202 0.86 0.72 14.85
C ILE A 202 1.51 1.35 16.07
N SER A 203 1.96 0.51 17.01
CA SER A 203 2.73 0.94 18.17
C SER A 203 4.10 0.29 18.12
N MET A 204 5.14 1.12 18.17
CA MET A 204 6.54 0.67 18.12
C MET A 204 7.31 1.24 19.31
N LYS A 205 8.18 0.41 19.90
CA LYS A 205 9.14 0.77 20.95
C LYS A 205 10.49 1.16 20.34
N SER A 206 11.41 1.57 21.20
CA SER A 206 12.80 1.89 20.82
C SER A 206 13.41 0.82 19.90
N GLY A 207 14.11 1.24 18.85
CA GLY A 207 14.62 0.38 17.79
C GLY A 207 13.55 -0.11 16.80
N GLY A 208 12.30 0.32 16.98
CA GLY A 208 11.19 -0.03 16.11
C GLY A 208 11.39 0.47 14.68
N LYS A 209 11.07 -0.38 13.73
CA LYS A 209 11.07 -0.06 12.31
C LYS A 209 9.99 -0.82 11.57
N LEU A 210 9.56 -0.27 10.46
CA LEU A 210 8.68 -0.90 9.50
C LEU A 210 9.45 -1.09 8.20
N LYS A 211 9.47 -2.32 7.67
CA LYS A 211 10.17 -2.65 6.42
C LYS A 211 9.48 -2.02 5.21
N PRO A 212 10.21 -1.77 4.10
CA PRO A 212 9.63 -1.30 2.85
C PRO A 212 8.49 -2.20 2.37
N HIS A 213 7.33 -1.61 2.11
CA HIS A 213 6.14 -2.29 1.59
C HIS A 213 5.19 -1.28 0.94
N MET A 214 4.24 -1.78 0.18
CA MET A 214 3.13 -1.01 -0.39
C MET A 214 1.80 -1.66 -0.02
N HIS A 215 0.70 -0.95 -0.25
CA HIS A 215 -0.64 -1.47 0.05
C HIS A 215 -1.36 -1.84 -1.26
N GLU A 216 -1.28 -3.12 -1.63
CA GLU A 216 -1.78 -3.66 -2.90
C GLU A 216 -3.29 -3.46 -3.15
N HIS A 217 -4.06 -3.28 -2.08
CA HIS A 217 -5.50 -3.07 -2.15
C HIS A 217 -5.91 -1.63 -1.81
N GLY A 218 -4.94 -0.75 -1.53
CA GLY A 218 -5.17 0.66 -1.29
C GLY A 218 -5.21 1.46 -2.59
N TRP A 219 -5.96 2.56 -2.57
CA TRP A 219 -5.96 3.57 -3.62
C TRP A 219 -5.08 4.76 -3.22
N LEU A 220 -5.34 5.28 -2.04
CA LEU A 220 -4.53 6.26 -1.34
C LEU A 220 -4.18 5.71 0.04
N SER A 221 -2.93 5.82 0.45
CA SER A 221 -2.48 5.47 1.80
C SER A 221 -2.29 6.71 2.64
N GLY A 222 -2.63 6.60 3.92
CA GLY A 222 -2.49 7.67 4.89
C GLY A 222 -1.88 7.20 6.21
N SER A 223 -1.20 8.13 6.86
CA SER A 223 -0.63 7.92 8.20
C SER A 223 -0.81 9.17 9.06
N ILE A 224 -1.50 9.04 10.18
CA ILE A 224 -1.63 10.09 11.21
C ILE A 224 -0.73 9.74 12.38
N TYR A 225 0.16 10.64 12.73
CA TYR A 225 1.17 10.44 13.78
C TYR A 225 0.62 10.86 15.13
N ILE A 226 0.16 9.88 15.91
CA ILE A 226 -0.52 10.07 17.18
C ILE A 226 0.45 10.44 18.30
N ASN A 227 1.62 9.79 18.30
CA ASN A 227 2.73 10.08 19.19
C ASN A 227 4.05 9.82 18.48
N VAL A 228 4.83 10.85 18.29
CA VAL A 228 6.20 10.75 17.78
C VAL A 228 7.14 11.18 18.89
N PRO A 229 7.97 10.28 19.42
CA PRO A 229 8.97 10.62 20.43
C PRO A 229 9.95 11.69 19.97
N LYS A 230 10.54 12.39 20.92
CA LYS A 230 11.59 13.36 20.62
C LYS A 230 12.74 12.67 19.88
N LYS A 231 13.11 13.23 18.73
CA LYS A 231 14.14 12.67 17.87
C LYS A 231 15.53 12.87 18.47
N LYS A 232 16.35 11.83 18.45
CA LYS A 232 17.77 11.89 18.80
C LYS A 232 18.65 12.29 17.62
N THR A 233 18.25 11.92 16.40
CA THR A 233 18.85 12.31 15.12
C THR A 233 17.79 12.87 14.19
N VAL A 234 18.18 13.64 13.18
CA VAL A 234 17.28 14.33 12.26
C VAL A 234 16.28 13.38 11.61
N ASP A 235 16.72 12.19 11.20
CA ASP A 235 15.91 11.23 10.45
C ASP A 235 15.20 10.18 11.34
N SER A 236 15.47 10.20 12.65
CA SER A 236 14.93 9.22 13.60
C SER A 236 13.41 9.16 13.56
N GLY A 237 12.84 8.00 13.26
CA GLY A 237 11.41 7.77 13.19
C GLY A 237 10.70 8.40 11.98
N ASN A 238 11.43 8.96 11.01
CA ASN A 238 10.85 9.53 9.80
C ASN A 238 10.14 8.46 8.95
N LEU A 239 9.12 8.92 8.22
CA LEU A 239 8.52 8.16 7.12
C LEU A 239 9.36 8.36 5.87
N VAL A 240 9.72 7.28 5.20
CA VAL A 240 10.29 7.35 3.85
C VAL A 240 9.28 6.76 2.88
N VAL A 241 9.02 7.47 1.78
CA VAL A 241 8.26 6.98 0.64
C VAL A 241 9.17 6.94 -0.58
N CYS A 242 9.09 5.88 -1.39
CA CYS A 242 9.97 5.68 -2.52
C CYS A 242 9.30 4.86 -3.62
N ILE A 243 9.85 4.92 -4.82
CA ILE A 243 9.45 4.06 -5.94
C ILE A 243 9.99 2.65 -5.73
N ASP A 244 11.26 2.55 -5.36
CA ASP A 244 11.95 1.30 -5.07
C ASP A 244 12.83 1.50 -3.83
N ASP A 245 12.97 0.50 -2.98
CA ASP A 245 13.79 0.58 -1.77
C ASP A 245 15.29 0.49 -2.03
N GLU A 246 15.69 0.06 -3.23
CA GLU A 246 17.07 0.11 -3.70
C GLU A 246 17.44 1.47 -4.35
N ASP A 247 16.45 2.33 -4.60
CA ASP A 247 16.64 3.63 -5.23
C ASP A 247 16.94 4.72 -4.21
N GLU A 248 18.19 5.18 -4.18
CA GLU A 248 18.62 6.27 -3.29
C GLU A 248 18.19 7.67 -3.79
N THR A 249 17.75 7.79 -5.05
CA THR A 249 17.44 9.07 -5.71
C THR A 249 15.95 9.40 -5.74
N ASN A 250 15.10 8.41 -5.99
CA ASN A 250 13.64 8.59 -6.10
C ASN A 250 12.94 8.22 -4.80
N LYS A 251 13.28 8.95 -3.72
CA LYS A 251 12.66 8.81 -2.41
C LYS A 251 12.48 10.16 -1.71
N LYS A 252 11.52 10.22 -0.81
CA LYS A 252 11.31 11.35 0.09
C LYS A 252 11.34 10.88 1.54
N SER A 253 12.24 11.44 2.34
CA SER A 253 12.21 11.34 3.80
C SER A 253 11.32 12.47 4.33
N ILE A 254 10.29 12.11 5.07
CA ILE A 254 9.30 13.05 5.61
C ILE A 254 9.56 13.19 7.09
N ASP A 255 9.88 14.41 7.50
CA ASP A 255 10.06 14.76 8.90
C ASP A 255 8.68 14.80 9.59
N VAL A 256 8.31 13.70 10.22
CA VAL A 256 7.02 13.56 10.90
C VAL A 256 7.14 13.91 12.37
N VAL A 257 6.11 14.58 12.87
CA VAL A 257 5.91 14.94 14.28
C VAL A 257 4.51 14.54 14.73
N THR A 258 4.25 14.54 16.02
CA THR A 258 2.88 14.35 16.55
C THR A 258 1.94 15.36 15.90
N GLY A 259 0.84 14.89 15.33
CA GLY A 259 -0.13 15.69 14.57
C GLY A 259 0.07 15.69 13.06
N SER A 260 1.21 15.22 12.55
CA SER A 260 1.38 15.07 11.09
C SER A 260 0.38 14.09 10.51
N LEU A 261 -0.21 14.45 9.37
CA LEU A 261 -0.91 13.57 8.44
C LEU A 261 -0.08 13.49 7.17
N CYS A 262 0.25 12.29 6.71
CA CYS A 262 0.87 12.05 5.42
C CYS A 262 -0.11 11.29 4.53
N LEU A 263 -0.34 11.77 3.31
CA LEU A 263 -1.14 11.13 2.26
C LEU A 263 -0.28 10.91 1.02
N PHE A 264 -0.37 9.72 0.42
CA PHE A 264 0.40 9.38 -0.77
C PHE A 264 -0.26 8.25 -1.56
N PRO A 265 -0.03 8.15 -2.90
CA PRO A 265 -0.54 7.05 -3.71
C PRO A 265 -0.11 5.70 -3.14
N ALA A 266 -1.05 4.76 -3.00
CA ALA A 266 -0.79 3.46 -2.38
C ALA A 266 0.20 2.58 -3.17
N SER A 267 0.54 2.97 -4.39
CA SER A 267 1.57 2.34 -5.23
C SER A 267 3.00 2.59 -4.75
N LEU A 268 3.24 3.60 -3.89
CA LEU A 268 4.55 3.87 -3.34
C LEU A 268 4.93 2.87 -2.25
N LEU A 269 6.17 2.40 -2.32
CA LEU A 269 6.79 1.74 -1.18
C LEU A 269 7.00 2.77 -0.06
N HIS A 270 6.81 2.33 1.17
CA HIS A 270 7.08 3.17 2.32
C HIS A 270 7.61 2.36 3.51
N TYR A 271 8.38 3.03 4.36
CA TYR A 271 8.99 2.42 5.54
C TYR A 271 9.28 3.45 6.62
N THR A 272 9.59 2.99 7.83
CA THR A 272 9.97 3.84 8.97
C THR A 272 11.44 3.67 9.30
N ILE A 273 12.16 4.77 9.41
CA ILE A 273 13.54 4.79 9.91
C ILE A 273 13.52 4.44 11.40
N PRO A 274 14.41 3.55 11.87
CA PRO A 274 14.49 3.22 13.29
C PRO A 274 14.68 4.45 14.18
N PHE A 275 14.10 4.41 15.39
CA PHE A 275 14.23 5.47 16.38
C PHE A 275 14.64 4.91 17.73
N GLU A 276 15.16 5.75 18.60
CA GLU A 276 15.49 5.41 19.97
C GLU A 276 14.76 6.36 20.94
N SER A 277 13.96 5.80 21.83
CA SER A 277 13.21 6.56 22.84
C SER A 277 12.68 5.63 23.91
N ASP A 278 12.39 6.17 25.09
CA ASP A 278 11.63 5.50 26.14
C ASP A 278 10.11 5.59 25.92
N GLU A 279 9.68 6.43 24.98
CA GLU A 279 8.28 6.56 24.59
C GLU A 279 7.94 5.74 23.35
N ASP A 280 6.72 5.22 23.30
CA ASP A 280 6.21 4.49 22.14
C ASP A 280 5.88 5.45 20.99
N ARG A 281 6.27 5.09 19.76
CA ARG A 281 5.82 5.74 18.53
C ARG A 281 4.51 5.12 18.09
N ILE A 282 3.45 5.93 18.02
CA ILE A 282 2.10 5.46 17.69
C ILE A 282 1.61 6.16 16.43
N VAL A 283 1.11 5.37 15.50
CA VAL A 283 0.58 5.82 14.19
C VAL A 283 -0.78 5.19 13.95
N LEU A 284 -1.73 5.98 13.48
CA LEU A 284 -2.95 5.50 12.83
C LEU A 284 -2.68 5.44 11.32
N ALA A 285 -2.47 4.26 10.80
CA ALA A 285 -2.34 4.00 9.37
C ALA A 285 -3.71 3.68 8.78
N PHE A 286 -3.95 4.11 7.54
CA PHE A 286 -5.19 3.80 6.84
C PHE A 286 -5.04 3.78 5.34
N ASP A 287 -5.96 3.11 4.67
CA ASP A 287 -6.13 3.12 3.22
C ASP A 287 -7.52 3.59 2.85
N VAL A 288 -7.58 4.35 1.78
CA VAL A 288 -8.77 4.54 0.95
C VAL A 288 -8.85 3.36 -0.01
N LYS A 289 -9.96 2.61 0.00
CA LYS A 289 -10.18 1.42 -0.84
C LYS A 289 -11.47 1.52 -1.62
#